data_1f5f31f848ab05448c77271185e94399
#
_entry.id   1f5f31f848ab05448c77271185e94399
#
_cell.length_a   1.000
_cell.length_b   1.000
_cell.length_c   1.000
_cell.angle_alpha   90.00
_cell.angle_beta   90.00
_cell.angle_gamma   90.00
#
_symmetry.space_group_name_H-M   'P 1'
#
loop_
_entity.id
_entity.type
_entity.pdbx_description
1 polymer ?
#
loop_
_entity_poly.entity_id
_entity_poly.type
_entity_poly.pdbx_seq_one_letter_code
_entity_poly.pdbx_strand_id
1 'polypeptide(L)'
;MFKLERKDYKKVINLVKSQDELSVFSVINGENPGTIYANNIINPTAALIKTSECNLIAGNPNDEVFNSQVSEELDFWDQLVPDSLEWMDKIPTIHKNNFIRKYKRRHYVLSNDNFVDYTDPLKIGYILEKVNISFLKESSLENSEIILEVLSENWGSEEIFKKHGTGYLVRNDKIIVSWVLSDCSFEKTIAIGIHTDKRYRRNGFGKIAASATVKDCFAKGYKKIDWLCVDSNKGSIAIAEKLGFKLINLYYSFTSYPPIENLKDLSESEWYQWGEYLEEASKTEECLLLECIYAYIKSNDVEKTINIMTNIKQKNIELDYLTFKNWIINLQSYDMCSNFTKKAWINFLNENIPNVD
;
A
#
# COMPACT_ATOMS: atom_id res chain seq x y z
N MET A 1 -4.17 7.51 -25.86
CA MET A 1 -4.17 6.24 -25.13
C MET A 1 -5.55 5.59 -25.24
N PHE A 2 -5.59 4.27 -25.38
CA PHE A 2 -6.84 3.53 -25.56
C PHE A 2 -7.01 2.52 -24.42
N LYS A 3 -8.16 2.54 -23.77
CA LYS A 3 -8.56 1.50 -22.83
C LYS A 3 -8.87 0.23 -23.62
N LEU A 4 -8.14 -0.85 -23.36
CA LEU A 4 -8.36 -2.11 -24.04
C LEU A 4 -9.60 -2.83 -23.49
N GLU A 5 -10.28 -3.59 -24.35
CA GLU A 5 -11.27 -4.58 -23.91
C GLU A 5 -10.55 -5.85 -23.41
N ARG A 6 -11.15 -6.61 -22.49
CA ARG A 6 -10.55 -7.82 -21.90
C ARG A 6 -10.03 -8.81 -22.96
N LYS A 7 -10.73 -8.97 -24.11
CA LYS A 7 -10.30 -9.83 -25.22
C LYS A 7 -8.95 -9.43 -25.83
N ASP A 8 -8.55 -8.16 -25.66
CA ASP A 8 -7.34 -7.57 -26.24
C ASP A 8 -6.18 -7.47 -25.24
N TYR A 9 -6.40 -7.78 -23.96
CA TYR A 9 -5.38 -7.66 -22.91
C TYR A 9 -4.09 -8.43 -23.22
N LYS A 10 -4.20 -9.61 -23.82
CA LYS A 10 -3.03 -10.44 -24.18
C LYS A 10 -2.10 -9.79 -25.22
N LYS A 11 -2.55 -8.76 -25.93
CA LYS A 11 -1.71 -8.05 -26.91
C LYS A 11 -0.51 -7.34 -26.26
N VAL A 12 -0.61 -6.99 -24.98
CA VAL A 12 0.48 -6.30 -24.26
C VAL A 12 1.47 -7.25 -23.57
N ILE A 13 1.24 -8.57 -23.62
CA ILE A 13 2.08 -9.54 -22.89
C ILE A 13 3.57 -9.44 -23.27
N ASN A 14 3.88 -9.18 -24.53
CA ASN A 14 5.26 -9.05 -25.01
C ASN A 14 5.93 -7.72 -24.63
N LEU A 15 5.18 -6.77 -24.08
CA LEU A 15 5.73 -5.52 -23.57
C LEU A 15 6.26 -5.68 -22.15
N VAL A 16 5.73 -6.63 -21.39
CA VAL A 16 6.13 -6.92 -20.01
C VAL A 16 7.32 -7.87 -20.04
N LYS A 17 8.54 -7.32 -19.93
CA LYS A 17 9.79 -8.08 -20.17
C LYS A 17 10.49 -8.51 -18.89
N SER A 18 10.37 -7.74 -17.84
CA SER A 18 11.28 -7.84 -16.69
C SER A 18 10.58 -8.08 -15.36
N GLN A 19 9.25 -8.07 -15.34
CA GLN A 19 8.53 -8.10 -14.08
C GLN A 19 7.92 -9.48 -13.83
N ASP A 20 8.32 -10.03 -12.70
CA ASP A 20 7.67 -11.20 -12.10
C ASP A 20 6.44 -10.77 -11.25
N GLU A 21 5.85 -9.62 -11.55
CA GLU A 21 4.65 -9.11 -10.88
C GLU A 21 3.42 -9.94 -11.23
N LEU A 22 3.06 -10.82 -10.32
CA LEU A 22 1.97 -11.78 -10.51
C LEU A 22 0.64 -11.10 -10.83
N SER A 23 0.35 -9.95 -10.19
CA SER A 23 -0.87 -9.19 -10.41
C SER A 23 -1.02 -8.73 -11.86
N VAL A 24 0.07 -8.36 -12.51
CA VAL A 24 0.11 -7.94 -13.92
C VAL A 24 -0.28 -9.10 -14.84
N PHE A 25 0.33 -10.27 -14.66
CA PHE A 25 -0.01 -11.45 -15.47
C PHE A 25 -1.43 -11.93 -15.22
N SER A 26 -1.90 -11.84 -13.98
CA SER A 26 -3.27 -12.19 -13.62
C SER A 26 -4.29 -11.29 -14.33
N VAL A 27 -4.05 -9.96 -14.37
CA VAL A 27 -4.91 -9.01 -15.10
C VAL A 27 -4.84 -9.25 -16.61
N ILE A 28 -3.66 -9.42 -17.19
CA ILE A 28 -3.51 -9.69 -18.64
C ILE A 28 -4.28 -10.96 -19.07
N ASN A 29 -4.33 -11.96 -18.20
CA ASN A 29 -5.07 -13.19 -18.46
C ASN A 29 -6.54 -13.15 -18.05
N GLY A 30 -6.99 -12.04 -17.43
CA GLY A 30 -8.39 -11.83 -17.04
C GLY A 30 -8.82 -12.60 -15.79
N GLU A 31 -7.87 -13.05 -14.98
CA GLU A 31 -8.14 -13.79 -13.73
C GLU A 31 -8.49 -12.87 -12.57
N ASN A 32 -7.79 -11.72 -12.45
CA ASN A 32 -8.07 -10.70 -11.45
C ASN A 32 -8.58 -9.39 -12.10
N PRO A 33 -9.28 -8.52 -11.36
CA PRO A 33 -9.69 -7.22 -11.86
C PRO A 33 -8.48 -6.33 -12.16
N GLY A 34 -8.65 -5.49 -13.17
CA GLY A 34 -7.66 -4.50 -13.57
C GLY A 34 -8.03 -3.85 -14.88
N THR A 35 -7.28 -2.83 -15.27
CA THR A 35 -7.49 -2.08 -16.50
C THR A 35 -6.18 -1.96 -17.26
N ILE A 36 -6.24 -2.15 -18.57
CA ILE A 36 -5.08 -1.99 -19.45
C ILE A 36 -5.35 -0.87 -20.44
N TYR A 37 -4.42 0.07 -20.50
CA TYR A 37 -4.38 1.12 -21.51
C TYR A 37 -3.17 0.89 -22.40
N ALA A 38 -3.32 1.18 -23.70
CA ALA A 38 -2.23 1.06 -24.66
C ALA A 38 -2.21 2.26 -25.60
N ASN A 39 -1.06 2.55 -26.19
CA ASN A 39 -0.91 3.58 -27.20
C ASN A 39 -1.56 3.21 -28.53
N ASN A 40 -1.77 1.92 -28.79
CA ASN A 40 -2.43 1.39 -30.00
C ASN A 40 -3.21 0.11 -29.67
N ILE A 41 -4.43 -0.05 -30.22
CA ILE A 41 -5.30 -1.20 -29.96
C ILE A 41 -4.84 -2.44 -30.73
N ILE A 42 -4.29 -2.26 -31.91
CA ILE A 42 -3.92 -3.38 -32.83
C ILE A 42 -2.52 -3.88 -32.52
N ASN A 43 -1.55 -2.96 -32.50
CA ASN A 43 -0.14 -3.27 -32.28
C ASN A 43 0.40 -2.35 -31.15
N PRO A 44 0.12 -2.65 -29.89
CA PRO A 44 0.61 -1.85 -28.78
C PRO A 44 2.14 -1.91 -28.69
N THR A 45 2.75 -0.75 -28.49
CA THR A 45 4.19 -0.61 -28.23
C THR A 45 4.48 0.00 -26.86
N ALA A 46 3.46 0.56 -26.20
CA ALA A 46 3.52 1.03 -24.83
C ALA A 46 2.19 0.75 -24.13
N ALA A 47 2.21 0.43 -22.84
CA ALA A 47 1.04 0.10 -22.06
C ALA A 47 1.17 0.56 -20.60
N LEU A 48 0.02 0.96 -20.01
CA LEU A 48 -0.19 1.13 -18.58
C LEU A 48 -1.14 0.03 -18.11
N ILE A 49 -0.70 -0.78 -17.16
CA ILE A 49 -1.45 -1.92 -16.62
C ILE A 49 -1.76 -1.61 -15.17
N LYS A 50 -3.02 -1.27 -14.90
CA LYS A 50 -3.52 -0.97 -13.54
C LYS A 50 -4.01 -2.26 -12.88
N THR A 51 -3.41 -2.62 -11.76
CA THR A 51 -3.79 -3.76 -10.92
C THR A 51 -4.11 -3.29 -9.50
N SER A 52 -4.60 -4.16 -8.64
CA SER A 52 -4.78 -3.83 -7.22
C SER A 52 -3.46 -3.65 -6.47
N GLU A 53 -2.36 -4.23 -6.94
CA GLU A 53 -1.04 -4.10 -6.30
C GLU A 53 -0.25 -2.90 -6.80
N CYS A 54 -0.30 -2.60 -8.10
CA CYS A 54 0.48 -1.52 -8.71
C CYS A 54 -0.06 -1.09 -10.07
N ASN A 55 0.44 0.03 -10.56
CA ASN A 55 0.32 0.44 -11.96
C ASN A 55 1.67 0.19 -12.64
N LEU A 56 1.73 -0.83 -13.51
CA LEU A 56 2.95 -1.12 -14.29
C LEU A 56 2.93 -0.31 -15.59
N ILE A 57 4.04 0.36 -15.90
CA ILE A 57 4.26 1.01 -17.18
C ILE A 57 5.33 0.25 -17.98
N ALA A 58 4.99 -0.15 -19.21
CA ALA A 58 5.82 -1.04 -20.01
C ALA A 58 5.91 -0.61 -21.48
N GLY A 59 6.92 -1.13 -22.17
CA GLY A 59 7.17 -0.91 -23.61
C GLY A 59 8.01 0.33 -23.89
N ASN A 60 7.65 1.11 -24.92
CA ASN A 60 8.43 2.25 -25.39
C ASN A 60 8.28 3.49 -24.50
N PRO A 61 9.32 3.93 -23.78
CA PRO A 61 9.26 5.10 -22.91
C PRO A 61 9.33 6.45 -23.67
N ASN A 62 9.55 6.43 -24.95
CA ASN A 62 9.73 7.64 -25.77
C ASN A 62 8.47 8.02 -26.58
N ASP A 63 7.32 7.42 -26.29
CA ASP A 63 6.03 7.83 -26.85
C ASP A 63 5.45 8.99 -26.03
N GLU A 64 5.81 10.21 -26.39
CA GLU A 64 5.44 11.42 -25.65
C GLU A 64 3.90 11.65 -25.61
N VAL A 65 3.18 11.21 -26.66
CA VAL A 65 1.71 11.29 -26.67
C VAL A 65 1.11 10.33 -25.65
N PHE A 66 1.62 9.11 -25.60
CA PHE A 66 1.21 8.13 -24.60
C PHE A 66 1.55 8.61 -23.20
N ASN A 67 2.76 9.12 -22.98
CA ASN A 67 3.23 9.60 -21.69
C ASN A 67 2.35 10.74 -21.14
N SER A 68 1.97 11.71 -22.00
CA SER A 68 1.05 12.78 -21.60
C SER A 68 -0.31 12.24 -21.17
N GLN A 69 -0.85 11.29 -21.93
CA GLN A 69 -2.15 10.68 -21.62
C GLN A 69 -2.11 9.77 -20.38
N VAL A 70 -0.98 9.11 -20.09
CA VAL A 70 -0.75 8.41 -18.82
C VAL A 70 -0.79 9.39 -17.67
N SER A 71 -0.14 10.55 -17.81
CA SER A 71 -0.18 11.61 -16.79
C SER A 71 -1.61 12.08 -16.46
N GLU A 72 -2.49 12.15 -17.45
CA GLU A 72 -3.91 12.51 -17.24
C GLU A 72 -4.70 11.41 -16.52
N GLU A 73 -4.39 10.13 -16.78
CA GLU A 73 -5.08 8.97 -16.22
C GLU A 73 -4.64 8.64 -14.78
N LEU A 74 -3.42 9.01 -14.39
CA LEU A 74 -2.92 8.74 -13.06
C LEU A 74 -3.55 9.66 -12.02
N ASP A 75 -3.97 9.08 -10.92
CA ASP A 75 -4.30 9.83 -9.73
C ASP A 75 -3.04 10.26 -8.97
N PHE A 76 -3.20 11.27 -8.11
CA PHE A 76 -2.11 11.82 -7.32
C PHE A 76 -1.34 10.76 -6.50
N TRP A 77 -2.06 9.76 -5.99
CA TRP A 77 -1.53 8.71 -5.12
C TRP A 77 -1.13 7.43 -5.85
N ASP A 78 -1.31 7.39 -7.16
CA ASP A 78 -1.02 6.18 -7.93
C ASP A 78 0.46 5.80 -7.82
N GLN A 79 0.71 4.55 -7.47
CA GLN A 79 2.04 3.97 -7.51
C GLN A 79 2.35 3.50 -8.91
N LEU A 80 3.53 3.87 -9.45
CA LEU A 80 4.03 3.39 -10.73
C LEU A 80 5.20 2.43 -10.53
N VAL A 81 5.15 1.30 -11.24
CA VAL A 81 6.26 0.35 -11.35
C VAL A 81 6.79 0.40 -12.79
N PRO A 82 8.07 0.76 -12.98
CA PRO A 82 8.69 0.74 -14.30
C PRO A 82 9.04 -0.68 -14.72
N ASP A 83 8.69 -1.08 -15.93
CA ASP A 83 9.09 -2.38 -16.50
C ASP A 83 10.56 -2.41 -16.94
N SER A 84 11.21 -1.27 -17.10
CA SER A 84 12.61 -1.17 -17.50
C SER A 84 13.32 0.02 -16.84
N LEU A 85 14.65 0.00 -16.90
CA LEU A 85 15.47 1.13 -16.42
C LEU A 85 15.17 2.43 -17.16
N GLU A 86 14.84 2.36 -18.45
CA GLU A 86 14.54 3.53 -19.29
C GLU A 86 13.27 4.26 -18.78
N TRP A 87 12.28 3.53 -18.24
CA TRP A 87 11.11 4.13 -17.63
C TRP A 87 11.42 4.86 -16.31
N MET A 88 12.47 4.46 -15.59
CA MET A 88 12.81 5.08 -14.30
C MET A 88 13.11 6.58 -14.43
N ASP A 89 13.71 6.99 -15.53
CA ASP A 89 14.04 8.40 -15.79
C ASP A 89 12.82 9.20 -16.28
N LYS A 90 11.84 8.51 -16.86
CA LYS A 90 10.64 9.14 -17.41
C LYS A 90 9.53 9.35 -16.37
N ILE A 91 9.37 8.44 -15.42
CA ILE A 91 8.28 8.49 -14.42
C ILE A 91 8.19 9.82 -13.69
N PRO A 92 9.28 10.47 -13.21
CA PRO A 92 9.20 11.77 -12.55
C PRO A 92 8.63 12.89 -13.41
N THR A 93 8.66 12.76 -14.73
CA THR A 93 8.10 13.74 -15.66
C THR A 93 6.67 13.41 -16.09
N ILE A 94 6.24 12.17 -15.93
CA ILE A 94 4.91 11.68 -16.33
C ILE A 94 3.91 11.86 -15.18
N HIS A 95 4.32 11.60 -13.94
CA HIS A 95 3.40 11.66 -12.82
C HIS A 95 2.96 13.11 -12.53
N LYS A 96 1.68 13.34 -12.28
CA LYS A 96 1.11 14.65 -11.89
C LYS A 96 1.78 15.25 -10.66
N ASN A 97 2.21 14.37 -9.77
CA ASN A 97 2.81 14.77 -8.53
C ASN A 97 4.32 14.98 -8.70
N ASN A 98 4.76 16.23 -8.62
CA ASN A 98 6.17 16.60 -8.70
C ASN A 98 7.02 16.05 -7.55
N PHE A 99 6.39 15.49 -6.52
CA PHE A 99 7.04 14.92 -5.36
C PHE A 99 7.09 13.39 -5.41
N ILE A 100 7.21 12.82 -6.60
CA ILE A 100 7.32 11.38 -6.72
C ILE A 100 8.68 10.88 -6.26
N ARG A 101 8.72 9.81 -5.48
CA ARG A 101 9.93 9.23 -4.92
C ARG A 101 10.08 7.78 -5.33
N LYS A 102 11.33 7.41 -5.54
CA LYS A 102 11.71 6.04 -5.86
C LYS A 102 11.91 5.22 -4.58
N TYR A 103 11.19 4.13 -4.44
CA TYR A 103 11.32 3.18 -3.34
C TYR A 103 11.79 1.83 -3.84
N LYS A 104 12.72 1.23 -3.09
CA LYS A 104 13.14 -0.14 -3.33
C LYS A 104 12.10 -1.10 -2.76
N ARG A 105 11.72 -2.11 -3.54
CA ARG A 105 10.84 -3.21 -3.16
C ARG A 105 11.55 -4.54 -3.23
N ARG A 106 11.08 -5.48 -2.46
CA ARG A 106 11.56 -6.86 -2.40
C ARG A 106 10.50 -7.80 -2.92
N HIS A 107 10.90 -8.72 -3.77
CA HIS A 107 10.09 -9.84 -4.20
C HIS A 107 10.65 -11.13 -3.61
N TYR A 108 9.85 -11.77 -2.80
CA TYR A 108 10.14 -13.05 -2.19
C TYR A 108 9.23 -14.12 -2.77
N VAL A 109 9.75 -15.36 -2.88
CA VAL A 109 8.98 -16.53 -3.32
C VAL A 109 9.18 -17.66 -2.32
N LEU A 110 8.10 -18.39 -2.06
CA LEU A 110 8.10 -19.61 -1.26
C LEU A 110 7.62 -20.80 -2.07
N SER A 111 8.38 -21.89 -2.06
CA SER A 111 7.94 -23.23 -2.48
C SER A 111 7.65 -24.10 -1.25
N ASN A 112 6.83 -25.13 -1.43
CA ASN A 112 6.42 -26.00 -0.32
C ASN A 112 7.61 -26.62 0.44
N ASP A 113 8.67 -26.98 -0.26
CA ASP A 113 9.85 -27.62 0.34
C ASP A 113 10.65 -26.69 1.27
N ASN A 114 10.48 -25.39 1.13
CA ASN A 114 11.13 -24.38 1.96
C ASN A 114 10.24 -23.85 3.09
N PHE A 115 8.99 -24.28 3.14
CA PHE A 115 8.03 -23.73 4.10
C PHE A 115 8.38 -24.14 5.54
N VAL A 116 8.49 -23.14 6.39
CA VAL A 116 8.65 -23.30 7.84
C VAL A 116 7.32 -23.01 8.51
N ASP A 117 6.67 -24.07 9.00
CA ASP A 117 5.37 -23.96 9.66
C ASP A 117 5.52 -23.43 11.10
N TYR A 118 4.71 -22.41 11.42
CA TYR A 118 4.63 -21.85 12.76
C TYR A 118 3.28 -22.16 13.39
N THR A 119 3.31 -23.03 14.40
CA THR A 119 2.15 -23.45 15.19
C THR A 119 2.19 -22.91 16.62
N ASP A 120 2.81 -21.74 16.82
CA ASP A 120 2.86 -21.12 18.14
C ASP A 120 1.42 -20.96 18.69
N PRO A 121 1.19 -21.25 19.98
CA PRO A 121 -0.11 -21.07 20.59
C PRO A 121 -0.48 -19.58 20.60
N LEU A 122 -1.73 -19.29 20.24
CA LEU A 122 -2.27 -17.96 20.38
C LEU A 122 -2.37 -17.55 21.85
N LYS A 123 -2.23 -16.25 22.12
CA LYS A 123 -2.53 -15.71 23.43
C LYS A 123 -4.00 -15.97 23.79
N ILE A 124 -4.25 -16.19 25.08
CA ILE A 124 -5.61 -16.39 25.61
C ILE A 124 -6.50 -15.21 25.19
N GLY A 125 -7.71 -15.51 24.74
CA GLY A 125 -8.67 -14.51 24.24
C GLY A 125 -8.56 -14.18 22.76
N TYR A 126 -7.65 -14.82 22.02
CA TYR A 126 -7.55 -14.69 20.57
C TYR A 126 -7.79 -16.01 19.88
N ILE A 127 -8.37 -15.96 18.69
CA ILE A 127 -8.60 -17.12 17.84
C ILE A 127 -8.05 -16.87 16.44
N LEU A 128 -7.61 -17.92 15.78
CA LEU A 128 -7.21 -17.96 14.38
C LEU A 128 -8.37 -18.55 13.58
N GLU A 129 -8.83 -17.84 12.57
CA GLU A 129 -9.92 -18.28 11.73
C GLU A 129 -9.60 -18.09 10.24
N LYS A 130 -10.12 -19.00 9.42
CA LYS A 130 -10.13 -18.82 7.97
C LYS A 130 -11.10 -17.70 7.62
N VAL A 131 -10.72 -16.84 6.68
CA VAL A 131 -11.56 -15.74 6.20
C VAL A 131 -12.86 -16.29 5.63
N ASN A 132 -13.96 -15.82 6.19
CA ASN A 132 -15.33 -16.11 5.77
C ASN A 132 -16.05 -14.80 5.48
N ILE A 133 -16.32 -14.52 4.21
CA ILE A 133 -16.93 -13.26 3.75
C ILE A 133 -18.34 -13.06 4.34
N SER A 134 -19.16 -14.11 4.41
CA SER A 134 -20.51 -14.02 4.98
C SER A 134 -20.45 -13.62 6.46
N PHE A 135 -19.56 -14.23 7.22
CA PHE A 135 -19.31 -13.86 8.62
C PHE A 135 -18.83 -12.41 8.75
N LEU A 136 -17.90 -11.96 7.90
CA LEU A 136 -17.40 -10.58 7.95
C LEU A 136 -18.48 -9.54 7.66
N LYS A 137 -19.41 -9.83 6.73
CA LYS A 137 -20.54 -8.95 6.38
C LYS A 137 -21.57 -8.82 7.51
N GLU A 138 -21.75 -9.86 8.29
CA GLU A 138 -22.69 -9.89 9.41
C GLU A 138 -22.02 -9.43 10.73
N SER A 139 -20.72 -9.31 10.73
CA SER A 139 -19.92 -9.02 11.91
C SER A 139 -19.87 -7.53 12.23
N SER A 140 -19.94 -7.20 13.51
CA SER A 140 -19.65 -5.86 14.02
C SER A 140 -18.20 -5.71 14.51
N LEU A 141 -17.30 -6.63 14.13
CA LEU A 141 -15.90 -6.56 14.53
C LEU A 141 -15.19 -5.38 13.84
N GLU A 142 -14.44 -4.64 14.59
CA GLU A 142 -13.54 -3.62 14.04
C GLU A 142 -12.60 -4.25 13.00
N ASN A 143 -12.33 -3.56 11.90
CA ASN A 143 -11.55 -3.98 10.73
C ASN A 143 -12.25 -4.96 9.76
N SER A 144 -13.51 -5.38 10.00
CA SER A 144 -14.22 -6.25 9.04
C SER A 144 -14.42 -5.59 7.69
N GLU A 145 -14.82 -4.31 7.67
CA GLU A 145 -15.07 -3.53 6.45
C GLU A 145 -13.80 -3.39 5.61
N ILE A 146 -12.65 -3.07 6.23
CA ILE A 146 -11.37 -2.95 5.55
C ILE A 146 -10.99 -4.26 4.83
N ILE A 147 -11.22 -5.41 5.48
CA ILE A 147 -10.94 -6.71 4.86
C ILE A 147 -11.85 -6.96 3.67
N LEU A 148 -13.14 -6.60 3.77
CA LEU A 148 -14.10 -6.75 2.67
C LEU A 148 -13.75 -5.85 1.48
N GLU A 149 -13.31 -4.62 1.72
CA GLU A 149 -12.83 -3.71 0.67
C GLU A 149 -11.63 -4.29 -0.06
N VAL A 150 -10.59 -4.70 0.67
CA VAL A 150 -9.38 -5.34 0.09
C VAL A 150 -9.75 -6.58 -0.74
N LEU A 151 -10.65 -7.42 -0.26
CA LEU A 151 -11.10 -8.60 -1.01
C LEU A 151 -11.84 -8.23 -2.30
N SER A 152 -12.66 -7.17 -2.25
CA SER A 152 -13.39 -6.68 -3.42
C SER A 152 -12.45 -6.10 -4.47
N GLU A 153 -11.47 -5.31 -4.06
CA GLU A 153 -10.46 -4.71 -4.94
C GLU A 153 -9.59 -5.78 -5.61
N ASN A 154 -9.11 -6.74 -4.82
CA ASN A 154 -8.20 -7.76 -5.31
C ASN A 154 -8.87 -8.81 -6.19
N TRP A 155 -10.09 -9.23 -5.89
CA TRP A 155 -10.75 -10.36 -6.53
C TRP A 155 -11.98 -9.99 -7.37
N GLY A 156 -12.54 -8.80 -7.17
CA GLY A 156 -13.72 -8.31 -7.90
C GLY A 156 -15.03 -9.02 -7.53
N SER A 157 -15.01 -10.26 -7.06
CA SER A 157 -16.20 -10.96 -6.56
C SER A 157 -15.85 -12.01 -5.51
N GLU A 158 -16.86 -12.32 -4.67
CA GLU A 158 -16.75 -13.36 -3.65
C GLU A 158 -16.57 -14.76 -4.24
N GLU A 159 -17.22 -15.04 -5.37
CA GLU A 159 -17.13 -16.33 -6.04
C GLU A 159 -15.70 -16.60 -6.51
N ILE A 160 -15.04 -15.59 -7.07
CA ILE A 160 -13.66 -15.69 -7.53
C ILE A 160 -12.73 -15.90 -6.33
N PHE A 161 -12.90 -15.12 -5.26
CA PHE A 161 -12.12 -15.31 -4.03
C PHE A 161 -12.35 -16.70 -3.41
N LYS A 162 -13.59 -17.16 -3.28
CA LYS A 162 -13.88 -18.50 -2.73
C LYS A 162 -13.23 -19.62 -3.54
N LYS A 163 -13.18 -19.46 -4.85
CA LYS A 163 -12.59 -20.45 -5.77
C LYS A 163 -11.08 -20.43 -5.76
N HIS A 164 -10.47 -19.27 -5.87
CA HIS A 164 -9.03 -19.12 -6.09
C HIS A 164 -8.28 -18.56 -4.88
N GLY A 165 -8.91 -17.66 -4.14
CA GLY A 165 -8.30 -16.99 -3.00
C GLY A 165 -8.34 -17.80 -1.70
N THR A 166 -7.65 -17.29 -0.72
CA THR A 166 -7.68 -17.76 0.68
C THR A 166 -7.15 -16.68 1.60
N GLY A 167 -7.37 -16.86 2.89
CA GLY A 167 -6.81 -16.00 3.93
C GLY A 167 -7.16 -16.49 5.32
N TYR A 168 -6.37 -16.04 6.29
CA TYR A 168 -6.60 -16.25 7.71
C TYR A 168 -6.51 -14.95 8.47
N LEU A 169 -7.27 -14.84 9.53
CA LEU A 169 -7.28 -13.71 10.44
C LEU A 169 -7.13 -14.16 11.89
N VAL A 170 -6.57 -13.28 12.70
CA VAL A 170 -6.55 -13.42 14.16
C VAL A 170 -7.44 -12.33 14.75
N ARG A 171 -8.36 -12.70 15.62
CA ARG A 171 -9.31 -11.78 16.26
C ARG A 171 -9.55 -12.11 17.73
N ASN A 172 -10.12 -11.18 18.45
CA ASN A 172 -10.87 -11.40 19.68
C ASN A 172 -12.37 -11.11 19.45
N ASP A 173 -13.14 -10.90 20.50
CA ASP A 173 -14.58 -10.69 20.41
C ASP A 173 -14.98 -9.28 19.89
N LYS A 174 -14.02 -8.35 19.72
CA LYS A 174 -14.28 -6.95 19.36
C LYS A 174 -13.61 -6.51 18.07
N ILE A 175 -12.44 -7.09 17.76
CA ILE A 175 -11.58 -6.60 16.68
C ILE A 175 -10.81 -7.73 16.01
N ILE A 176 -10.64 -7.60 14.70
CA ILE A 176 -9.67 -8.38 13.93
C ILE A 176 -8.31 -7.68 14.03
N VAL A 177 -7.36 -8.32 14.69
CA VAL A 177 -6.07 -7.71 15.05
C VAL A 177 -4.98 -7.93 14.01
N SER A 178 -5.11 -8.99 13.21
CA SER A 178 -4.18 -9.29 12.11
C SER A 178 -4.84 -10.17 11.07
N TRP A 179 -4.48 -9.98 9.80
CA TRP A 179 -4.96 -10.82 8.71
C TRP A 179 -3.90 -10.98 7.64
N VAL A 180 -3.99 -12.09 6.94
CA VAL A 180 -3.25 -12.40 5.73
C VAL A 180 -4.24 -12.84 4.69
N LEU A 181 -4.23 -12.17 3.55
CA LEU A 181 -5.14 -12.43 2.43
C LEU A 181 -4.30 -12.78 1.20
N SER A 182 -4.85 -13.59 0.33
CA SER A 182 -4.32 -13.68 -1.02
C SER A 182 -4.81 -12.48 -1.83
N ASP A 183 -3.92 -11.93 -2.64
CA ASP A 183 -4.18 -10.71 -3.40
C ASP A 183 -4.54 -11.03 -4.85
N CYS A 184 -3.82 -11.95 -5.48
CA CYS A 184 -4.06 -12.41 -6.84
C CYS A 184 -3.49 -13.82 -7.05
N SER A 185 -3.86 -14.44 -8.16
CA SER A 185 -3.26 -15.70 -8.59
C SER A 185 -3.10 -15.76 -10.10
N PHE A 186 -2.08 -16.47 -10.53
CA PHE A 186 -1.88 -16.79 -11.94
C PHE A 186 -1.22 -18.17 -12.05
N GLU A 187 -1.80 -19.07 -12.87
CA GLU A 187 -1.39 -20.47 -13.00
C GLU A 187 -1.32 -21.18 -11.64
N LYS A 188 -0.11 -21.56 -11.22
CA LYS A 188 0.14 -22.26 -9.95
C LYS A 188 0.82 -21.39 -8.89
N THR A 189 0.82 -20.08 -9.07
CA THR A 189 1.35 -19.09 -8.13
C THR A 189 0.23 -18.25 -7.56
N ILE A 190 0.34 -17.87 -6.28
CA ILE A 190 -0.58 -16.99 -5.58
C ILE A 190 0.24 -15.96 -4.79
N ALA A 191 -0.17 -14.70 -4.80
CA ALA A 191 0.41 -13.66 -3.97
C ALA A 191 -0.40 -13.50 -2.68
N ILE A 192 0.28 -13.15 -1.59
CA ILE A 192 -0.35 -12.90 -0.30
C ILE A 192 0.15 -11.59 0.32
N GLY A 193 -0.79 -10.83 0.90
CA GLY A 193 -0.54 -9.62 1.67
C GLY A 193 -0.85 -9.79 3.14
N ILE A 194 -0.16 -9.05 3.99
CA ILE A 194 -0.29 -9.11 5.45
C ILE A 194 -0.57 -7.74 6.04
N HIS A 195 -1.48 -7.72 7.00
CA HIS A 195 -1.67 -6.56 7.87
C HIS A 195 -1.78 -6.97 9.34
N THR A 196 -1.26 -6.12 10.22
CA THR A 196 -1.47 -6.23 11.67
C THR A 196 -1.74 -4.83 12.22
N ASP A 197 -2.87 -4.67 12.88
CA ASP A 197 -3.25 -3.43 13.54
C ASP A 197 -2.11 -2.95 14.45
N LYS A 198 -1.74 -1.68 14.35
CA LYS A 198 -0.58 -1.11 15.04
C LYS A 198 -0.60 -1.32 16.55
N ARG A 199 -1.80 -1.33 17.17
CA ARG A 199 -2.01 -1.58 18.61
C ARG A 199 -1.64 -3.00 19.04
N TYR A 200 -1.60 -3.94 18.08
CA TYR A 200 -1.40 -5.37 18.33
C TYR A 200 -0.13 -5.94 17.71
N ARG A 201 0.74 -5.09 17.15
CA ARG A 201 2.04 -5.51 16.59
C ARG A 201 2.93 -6.13 17.69
N ARG A 202 3.95 -6.88 17.27
CA ARG A 202 4.91 -7.58 18.16
C ARG A 202 4.32 -8.68 19.03
N ASN A 203 3.09 -9.14 18.78
CA ASN A 203 2.43 -10.24 19.48
C ASN A 203 2.52 -11.59 18.74
N GLY A 204 3.16 -11.64 17.57
CA GLY A 204 3.27 -12.86 16.76
C GLY A 204 2.05 -13.17 15.89
N PHE A 205 0.97 -12.40 15.98
CA PHE A 205 -0.30 -12.66 15.28
C PHE A 205 -0.13 -12.74 13.78
N GLY A 206 0.59 -11.78 13.16
CA GLY A 206 0.83 -11.78 11.72
C GLY A 206 1.58 -13.04 11.24
N LYS A 207 2.56 -13.51 12.00
CA LYS A 207 3.29 -14.72 11.66
C LYS A 207 2.39 -15.95 11.69
N ILE A 208 1.52 -16.07 12.70
CA ILE A 208 0.58 -17.18 12.83
C ILE A 208 -0.44 -17.18 11.70
N ALA A 209 -1.05 -16.02 11.40
CA ALA A 209 -1.98 -15.89 10.29
C ALA A 209 -1.31 -16.22 8.94
N ALA A 210 -0.06 -15.75 8.73
CA ALA A 210 0.68 -16.00 7.51
C ALA A 210 1.01 -17.50 7.35
N SER A 211 1.44 -18.18 8.42
CA SER A 211 1.70 -19.62 8.38
C SER A 211 0.45 -20.42 7.99
N ALA A 212 -0.70 -20.09 8.58
CA ALA A 212 -1.97 -20.74 8.25
C ALA A 212 -2.41 -20.50 6.80
N THR A 213 -2.26 -19.25 6.32
CA THR A 213 -2.59 -18.90 4.92
C THR A 213 -1.68 -19.64 3.94
N VAL A 214 -0.37 -19.67 4.18
CA VAL A 214 0.61 -20.42 3.37
C VAL A 214 0.24 -21.90 3.28
N LYS A 215 -0.09 -22.52 4.39
CA LYS A 215 -0.56 -23.92 4.43
C LYS A 215 -1.77 -24.15 3.52
N ASP A 216 -2.75 -23.28 3.62
CA ASP A 216 -3.98 -23.39 2.83
C ASP A 216 -3.72 -23.14 1.34
N CYS A 217 -2.81 -22.24 0.99
CA CYS A 217 -2.37 -22.03 -0.41
C CYS A 217 -1.80 -23.32 -1.00
N PHE A 218 -0.90 -23.99 -0.31
CA PHE A 218 -0.34 -25.26 -0.78
C PHE A 218 -1.41 -26.38 -0.82
N ALA A 219 -2.30 -26.43 0.16
CA ALA A 219 -3.42 -27.40 0.18
C ALA A 219 -4.39 -27.18 -1.00
N LYS A 220 -4.59 -25.95 -1.46
CA LYS A 220 -5.34 -25.62 -2.68
C LYS A 220 -4.61 -25.98 -3.99
N GLY A 221 -3.36 -26.41 -3.91
CA GLY A 221 -2.59 -26.90 -5.06
C GLY A 221 -1.70 -25.84 -5.72
N TYR A 222 -1.55 -24.66 -5.12
CA TYR A 222 -0.53 -23.72 -5.57
C TYR A 222 0.87 -24.31 -5.33
N LYS A 223 1.82 -23.94 -6.17
CA LYS A 223 3.20 -24.43 -6.10
C LYS A 223 4.18 -23.38 -5.62
N LYS A 224 3.83 -22.11 -5.82
CA LYS A 224 4.61 -20.95 -5.41
C LYS A 224 3.70 -19.94 -4.73
N ILE A 225 4.26 -19.26 -3.76
CA ILE A 225 3.60 -18.15 -3.07
C ILE A 225 4.52 -16.94 -3.17
N ASP A 226 3.99 -15.83 -3.68
CA ASP A 226 4.70 -14.57 -3.81
C ASP A 226 4.41 -13.67 -2.61
N TRP A 227 5.42 -12.91 -2.20
CA TRP A 227 5.36 -11.94 -1.13
C TRP A 227 6.13 -10.69 -1.53
N LEU A 228 5.42 -9.58 -1.66
CA LEU A 228 5.98 -8.30 -2.05
C LEU A 228 5.99 -7.34 -0.86
N CYS A 229 7.06 -6.60 -0.67
CA CYS A 229 7.11 -5.55 0.36
C CYS A 229 8.14 -4.48 0.04
N VAL A 230 7.98 -3.30 0.65
CA VAL A 230 9.01 -2.24 0.60
C VAL A 230 10.23 -2.69 1.39
N ASP A 231 11.43 -2.33 0.91
CA ASP A 231 12.71 -2.68 1.56
C ASP A 231 12.84 -2.11 2.99
N SER A 232 12.13 -1.04 3.28
CA SER A 232 12.07 -0.44 4.61
C SER A 232 11.16 -1.20 5.59
N ASN A 233 10.21 -2.02 5.13
CA ASN A 233 9.29 -2.77 5.98
C ASN A 233 9.95 -3.98 6.64
N LYS A 234 10.77 -3.72 7.69
CA LYS A 234 11.51 -4.76 8.41
C LYS A 234 10.60 -5.81 9.07
N GLY A 235 9.37 -5.42 9.42
CA GLY A 235 8.38 -6.34 9.98
C GLY A 235 7.93 -7.40 8.98
N SER A 236 7.55 -6.98 7.79
CA SER A 236 7.14 -7.86 6.68
C SER A 236 8.29 -8.77 6.24
N ILE A 237 9.49 -8.20 6.04
CA ILE A 237 10.71 -8.92 5.69
C ILE A 237 10.98 -10.05 6.71
N ALA A 238 10.96 -9.72 8.00
CA ALA A 238 11.26 -10.70 9.05
C ALA A 238 10.25 -11.84 9.12
N ILE A 239 8.97 -11.58 8.79
CA ILE A 239 7.95 -12.66 8.73
C ILE A 239 8.19 -13.53 7.51
N ALA A 240 8.37 -12.95 6.33
CA ALA A 240 8.63 -13.69 5.08
C ALA A 240 9.85 -14.61 5.23
N GLU A 241 10.98 -14.08 5.69
CA GLU A 241 12.22 -14.87 5.87
C GLU A 241 12.07 -15.99 6.90
N LYS A 242 11.35 -15.75 8.01
CA LYS A 242 11.06 -16.77 9.02
C LYS A 242 10.18 -17.90 8.48
N LEU A 243 9.25 -17.62 7.59
CA LEU A 243 8.41 -18.64 6.96
C LEU A 243 9.14 -19.41 5.84
N GLY A 244 10.37 -19.04 5.51
CA GLY A 244 11.19 -19.71 4.52
C GLY A 244 11.16 -19.11 3.13
N PHE A 245 10.50 -17.96 2.96
CA PHE A 245 10.52 -17.22 1.70
C PHE A 245 11.95 -16.83 1.31
N LYS A 246 12.26 -16.92 0.04
CA LYS A 246 13.56 -16.54 -0.55
C LYS A 246 13.43 -15.28 -1.36
N LEU A 247 14.31 -14.32 -1.09
CA LEU A 247 14.42 -13.12 -1.92
C LEU A 247 14.90 -13.51 -3.32
N ILE A 248 14.11 -13.18 -4.34
CA ILE A 248 14.45 -13.48 -5.74
C ILE A 248 14.76 -12.23 -6.56
N ASN A 249 14.15 -11.08 -6.20
CA ASN A 249 14.33 -9.86 -6.94
C ASN A 249 14.25 -8.61 -6.04
N LEU A 250 14.97 -7.57 -6.46
CA LEU A 250 14.88 -6.21 -5.96
C LEU A 250 14.48 -5.31 -7.11
N TYR A 251 13.40 -4.57 -6.97
CA TYR A 251 12.93 -3.64 -7.98
C TYR A 251 12.54 -2.30 -7.38
N TYR A 252 12.13 -1.35 -8.20
CA TYR A 252 11.74 -0.03 -7.75
C TYR A 252 10.28 0.25 -8.08
N SER A 253 9.61 0.92 -7.18
CA SER A 253 8.33 1.59 -7.42
C SER A 253 8.49 3.08 -7.18
N PHE A 254 7.64 3.85 -7.83
CA PHE A 254 7.53 5.28 -7.65
C PHE A 254 6.19 5.59 -7.03
N THR A 255 6.20 6.28 -5.92
CA THR A 255 5.00 6.71 -5.22
C THR A 255 5.19 8.09 -4.63
N SER A 256 4.13 8.83 -4.57
CA SER A 256 4.10 10.16 -3.97
C SER A 256 3.96 10.12 -2.45
N TYR A 257 3.54 8.98 -1.90
CA TYR A 257 3.34 8.82 -0.47
C TYR A 257 4.43 7.92 0.12
N PRO A 258 5.17 8.39 1.13
CA PRO A 258 6.14 7.53 1.80
C PRO A 258 5.40 6.41 2.52
N PRO A 259 5.91 5.19 2.50
CA PRO A 259 5.38 4.11 3.33
C PRO A 259 5.39 4.58 4.79
N ILE A 260 4.23 4.73 5.39
CA ILE A 260 4.01 5.26 6.76
C ILE A 260 4.81 4.48 7.82
N GLU A 261 5.26 3.29 7.50
CA GLU A 261 5.93 2.39 8.41
C GLU A 261 7.38 2.77 8.71
N ASN A 262 7.99 3.65 7.92
CA ASN A 262 9.34 4.13 8.16
C ASN A 262 9.41 5.66 8.17
N LEU A 263 9.15 6.24 9.34
CA LEU A 263 9.22 7.69 9.59
C LEU A 263 10.62 8.30 9.32
N LYS A 264 11.63 7.46 9.08
CA LYS A 264 13.01 7.87 8.77
C LYS A 264 13.27 8.01 7.27
N ASP A 265 12.33 7.66 6.42
CA ASP A 265 12.53 7.69 4.96
C ASP A 265 12.57 9.12 4.40
N LEU A 266 11.97 10.09 5.10
CA LEU A 266 12.00 11.51 4.74
C LEU A 266 12.70 12.33 5.82
N SER A 267 13.60 13.21 5.39
CA SER A 267 14.15 14.28 6.23
C SER A 267 13.07 15.34 6.52
N GLU A 268 13.28 16.16 7.55
CA GLU A 268 12.39 17.30 7.85
C GLU A 268 12.24 18.24 6.64
N SER A 269 13.32 18.50 5.91
CA SER A 269 13.27 19.31 4.69
C SER A 269 12.43 18.69 3.58
N GLU A 270 12.48 17.37 3.41
CA GLU A 270 11.65 16.67 2.42
C GLU A 270 10.18 16.64 2.83
N TRP A 271 9.89 16.49 4.13
CA TRP A 271 8.53 16.64 4.65
C TRP A 271 7.99 18.07 4.46
N TYR A 272 8.84 19.09 4.63
CA TYR A 272 8.47 20.48 4.36
C TYR A 272 8.09 20.70 2.89
N GLN A 273 8.93 20.24 1.95
CA GLN A 273 8.67 20.33 0.52
C GLN A 273 7.37 19.58 0.14
N TRP A 274 7.14 18.43 0.75
CA TRP A 274 5.91 17.68 0.61
C TRP A 274 4.70 18.49 1.11
N GLY A 275 4.83 19.14 2.25
CA GLY A 275 3.82 20.04 2.80
C GLY A 275 3.48 21.22 1.86
N GLU A 276 4.50 21.87 1.29
CA GLU A 276 4.29 22.95 0.30
C GLU A 276 3.54 22.46 -0.93
N TYR A 277 3.88 21.29 -1.42
CA TYR A 277 3.19 20.69 -2.54
C TYR A 277 1.72 20.40 -2.23
N LEU A 278 1.43 19.79 -1.08
CA LEU A 278 0.06 19.51 -0.64
C LEU A 278 -0.74 20.79 -0.36
N GLU A 279 -0.10 21.82 0.16
CA GLU A 279 -0.73 23.13 0.37
C GLU A 279 -1.23 23.73 -0.96
N GLU A 280 -0.43 23.64 -2.01
CA GLU A 280 -0.84 24.09 -3.34
C GLU A 280 -1.94 23.22 -3.94
N ALA A 281 -1.77 21.89 -3.90
CA ALA A 281 -2.75 20.93 -4.40
C ALA A 281 -4.10 21.01 -3.67
N SER A 282 -4.10 21.36 -2.38
CA SER A 282 -5.31 21.51 -1.58
C SER A 282 -6.22 22.68 -1.99
N LYS A 283 -5.74 23.57 -2.84
CA LYS A 283 -6.58 24.61 -3.43
C LYS A 283 -7.65 24.08 -4.36
N THR A 284 -7.40 22.93 -4.98
CA THR A 284 -8.33 22.22 -5.85
C THR A 284 -8.92 20.97 -5.18
N GLU A 285 -8.18 20.32 -4.29
CA GLU A 285 -8.57 19.08 -3.60
C GLU A 285 -8.50 19.29 -2.08
N GLU A 286 -9.58 19.79 -1.49
CA GLU A 286 -9.62 20.19 -0.08
C GLU A 286 -9.27 19.07 0.91
N CYS A 287 -9.54 17.80 0.57
CA CYS A 287 -9.19 16.64 1.41
C CYS A 287 -7.68 16.53 1.67
N LEU A 288 -6.83 17.08 0.80
CA LEU A 288 -5.38 17.09 0.98
C LEU A 288 -4.89 17.99 2.11
N LEU A 289 -5.74 18.87 2.66
CA LEU A 289 -5.38 19.70 3.80
C LEU A 289 -5.01 18.88 5.05
N LEU A 290 -5.62 17.72 5.24
CA LEU A 290 -5.29 16.83 6.37
C LEU A 290 -3.90 16.19 6.19
N GLU A 291 -3.56 15.82 4.97
CA GLU A 291 -2.22 15.33 4.63
C GLU A 291 -1.17 16.45 4.72
N CYS A 292 -1.51 17.64 4.27
CA CYS A 292 -0.66 18.81 4.33
C CYS A 292 -0.26 19.15 5.78
N ILE A 293 -1.22 19.17 6.69
CA ILE A 293 -0.93 19.46 8.09
C ILE A 293 -0.06 18.36 8.73
N TYR A 294 -0.26 17.09 8.36
CA TYR A 294 0.60 15.99 8.80
C TYR A 294 2.04 16.18 8.31
N ALA A 295 2.22 16.58 7.06
CA ALA A 295 3.54 16.84 6.50
C ALA A 295 4.28 17.97 7.23
N TYR A 296 3.59 19.07 7.57
CA TYR A 296 4.19 20.15 8.33
C TYR A 296 4.50 19.78 9.79
N ILE A 297 3.69 18.94 10.44
CA ILE A 297 4.05 18.36 11.74
C ILE A 297 5.34 17.54 11.62
N LYS A 298 5.47 16.73 10.56
CA LYS A 298 6.66 15.91 10.31
C LYS A 298 7.90 16.73 9.98
N SER A 299 7.73 17.89 9.35
CA SER A 299 8.81 18.85 9.10
C SER A 299 9.21 19.69 10.32
N ASN A 300 8.55 19.51 11.45
CA ASN A 300 8.70 20.33 12.65
C ASN A 300 8.36 21.82 12.46
N ASP A 301 7.55 22.17 11.47
CA ASP A 301 7.15 23.54 11.21
C ASP A 301 5.83 23.87 11.91
N VAL A 302 5.95 24.48 13.10
CA VAL A 302 4.80 24.86 13.95
C VAL A 302 3.99 25.97 13.29
N GLU A 303 4.64 26.95 12.65
CA GLU A 303 3.96 28.10 12.04
C GLU A 303 3.09 27.66 10.86
N LYS A 304 3.63 26.88 9.94
CA LYS A 304 2.87 26.30 8.84
C LYS A 304 1.73 25.42 9.32
N THR A 305 1.96 24.63 10.38
CA THR A 305 0.91 23.79 10.98
C THR A 305 -0.27 24.65 11.50
N ILE A 306 0.00 25.77 12.17
CA ILE A 306 -1.02 26.72 12.63
C ILE A 306 -1.80 27.30 11.45
N ASN A 307 -1.10 27.69 10.39
CA ASN A 307 -1.71 28.29 9.21
C ASN A 307 -2.68 27.33 8.52
N ILE A 308 -2.25 26.07 8.30
CA ILE A 308 -3.12 25.05 7.72
C ILE A 308 -4.30 24.71 8.64
N MET A 309 -4.09 24.60 9.95
CA MET A 309 -5.18 24.35 10.89
C MET A 309 -6.22 25.49 10.88
N THR A 310 -5.77 26.72 10.76
CA THR A 310 -6.66 27.87 10.63
C THR A 310 -7.49 27.80 9.35
N ASN A 311 -6.87 27.41 8.23
CA ASN A 311 -7.54 27.19 6.94
C ASN A 311 -8.61 26.08 7.04
N ILE A 312 -8.26 24.94 7.64
CA ILE A 312 -9.18 23.82 7.87
C ILE A 312 -10.40 24.28 8.69
N LYS A 313 -10.18 25.03 9.78
CA LYS A 313 -11.28 25.59 10.59
C LYS A 313 -12.17 26.55 9.82
N GLN A 314 -11.59 27.43 9.01
CA GLN A 314 -12.35 28.37 8.16
C GLN A 314 -13.21 27.66 7.11
N LYS A 315 -12.78 26.51 6.63
CA LYS A 315 -13.51 25.68 5.67
C LYS A 315 -14.52 24.74 6.34
N ASN A 316 -14.63 24.74 7.68
CA ASN A 316 -15.46 23.83 8.47
C ASN A 316 -15.15 22.33 8.21
N ILE A 317 -13.91 22.01 7.91
CA ILE A 317 -13.47 20.62 7.79
C ILE A 317 -13.29 20.05 9.19
N GLU A 318 -13.86 18.89 9.45
CA GLU A 318 -13.78 18.23 10.75
C GLU A 318 -12.34 17.79 11.06
N LEU A 319 -11.85 18.18 12.23
CA LEU A 319 -10.52 17.80 12.73
C LEU A 319 -10.64 16.83 13.88
N ASP A 320 -10.06 15.66 13.72
CA ASP A 320 -9.82 14.75 14.83
C ASP A 320 -8.64 15.25 15.70
N TYR A 321 -8.96 16.04 16.70
CA TYR A 321 -7.97 16.62 17.62
C TYR A 321 -7.18 15.57 18.39
N LEU A 322 -7.75 14.41 18.67
CA LEU A 322 -7.06 13.31 19.35
C LEU A 322 -5.98 12.70 18.46
N THR A 323 -6.31 12.43 17.21
CA THR A 323 -5.33 11.96 16.21
C THR A 323 -4.21 12.99 16.03
N PHE A 324 -4.55 14.26 15.98
CA PHE A 324 -3.60 15.37 15.88
C PHE A 324 -2.63 15.45 17.06
N LYS A 325 -3.16 15.41 18.27
CA LYS A 325 -2.38 15.36 19.52
C LYS A 325 -1.42 14.15 19.50
N ASN A 326 -1.91 13.00 19.09
CA ASN A 326 -1.11 11.78 19.01
C ASN A 326 0.02 11.88 17.98
N TRP A 327 -0.19 12.51 16.83
CA TRP A 327 0.89 12.75 15.87
C TRP A 327 2.02 13.58 16.47
N ILE A 328 1.68 14.70 17.14
CA ILE A 328 2.66 15.58 17.76
C ILE A 328 3.40 14.88 18.90
N ILE A 329 2.68 14.14 19.76
CA ILE A 329 3.29 13.39 20.87
C ILE A 329 4.24 12.30 20.33
N ASN A 330 3.84 11.59 19.28
CA ASN A 330 4.69 10.58 18.67
C ASN A 330 5.95 11.19 18.06
N LEU A 331 5.86 12.36 17.45
CA LEU A 331 7.00 13.09 16.94
C LEU A 331 7.98 13.44 18.05
N GLN A 332 7.49 13.93 19.19
CA GLN A 332 8.30 14.26 20.35
C GLN A 332 8.99 13.04 20.97
N SER A 333 8.28 11.90 21.06
CA SER A 333 8.80 10.66 21.67
C SER A 333 9.92 9.99 20.85
N TYR A 334 10.02 10.31 19.57
CA TYR A 334 11.07 9.75 18.71
C TYR A 334 12.38 10.55 18.71
N ASP A 335 12.52 11.52 19.62
CA ASP A 335 13.70 12.39 19.72
C ASP A 335 14.09 13.12 18.42
N MET A 336 13.11 13.31 17.54
CA MET A 336 13.29 13.95 16.23
C MET A 336 13.30 15.48 16.33
N CYS A 337 12.99 16.03 17.53
CA CYS A 337 12.89 17.48 17.75
C CYS A 337 14.04 18.01 18.62
N SER A 338 14.55 19.19 18.29
CA SER A 338 15.38 19.94 19.21
C SER A 338 14.59 20.35 20.46
N ASN A 339 15.26 20.68 21.56
CA ASN A 339 14.59 21.16 22.78
C ASN A 339 13.77 22.44 22.54
N PHE A 340 14.20 23.28 21.61
CA PHE A 340 13.47 24.49 21.22
C PHE A 340 12.16 24.13 20.52
N THR A 341 12.23 23.23 19.55
CA THR A 341 11.07 22.76 18.78
C THR A 341 10.08 22.00 19.67
N LYS A 342 10.57 21.18 20.61
CA LYS A 342 9.71 20.52 21.61
C LYS A 342 8.90 21.52 22.43
N LYS A 343 9.52 22.62 22.88
CA LYS A 343 8.82 23.68 23.62
C LYS A 343 7.77 24.37 22.74
N ALA A 344 8.06 24.63 21.50
CA ALA A 344 7.09 25.21 20.57
C ALA A 344 5.86 24.30 20.36
N TRP A 345 6.07 22.99 20.23
CA TRP A 345 4.98 22.02 20.11
C TRP A 345 4.13 21.90 21.39
N ILE A 346 4.74 21.97 22.58
CA ILE A 346 4.01 21.99 23.86
C ILE A 346 3.12 23.24 23.94
N ASN A 347 3.65 24.40 23.58
CA ASN A 347 2.85 25.63 23.54
C ASN A 347 1.71 25.52 22.52
N PHE A 348 1.99 24.99 21.33
CA PHE A 348 0.99 24.75 20.30
C PHE A 348 -0.17 23.87 20.81
N LEU A 349 0.14 22.75 21.47
CA LEU A 349 -0.87 21.85 22.04
C LEU A 349 -1.75 22.55 23.07
N ASN A 350 -1.13 23.33 23.98
CA ASN A 350 -1.86 24.06 25.04
C ASN A 350 -2.78 25.15 24.50
N GLU A 351 -2.38 25.83 23.41
CA GLU A 351 -3.10 26.98 22.86
C GLU A 351 -4.17 26.60 21.83
N ASN A 352 -3.93 25.51 21.08
CA ASN A 352 -4.71 25.21 19.88
C ASN A 352 -5.55 23.93 19.95
N ILE A 353 -5.24 23.03 20.88
CA ILE A 353 -5.96 21.77 21.00
C ILE A 353 -6.81 21.79 22.29
N PRO A 354 -8.14 21.63 22.20
CA PRO A 354 -8.98 21.52 23.38
C PRO A 354 -8.52 20.35 24.26
N ASN A 355 -8.70 20.50 25.58
CA ASN A 355 -8.51 19.39 26.51
C ASN A 355 -9.52 18.30 26.16
N VAL A 356 -9.05 17.31 25.40
CA VAL A 356 -9.79 16.08 25.13
C VAL A 356 -9.32 15.08 26.16
N ASP A 357 -10.15 14.84 27.18
CA ASP A 357 -9.96 13.82 28.21
C ASP A 357 -10.08 12.41 27.61
#